data_73682f5155174c9d59be6268329c84a2
#
_entry.id   73682f5155174c9d59be6268329c84a2
#
_cell.length_a   1.000
_cell.length_b   1.000
_cell.length_c   1.000
_cell.angle_alpha   90.00
_cell.angle_beta   90.00
_cell.angle_gamma   90.00
#
_symmetry.space_group_name_H-M   'P 1'
#
loop_
_entity.id
_entity.type
_entity.pdbx_description
1 polymer ?
#
loop_
_entity_poly.entity_id
_entity_poly.type
_entity_poly.pdbx_seq_one_letter_code
_entity_poly.pdbx_strand_id
1 'polypeptide(L)'
;MSFQFPRNSNTATFLPPERAQSIPFSSNKLPEIFNHFSVKPTSVEAKTIKQTIEECEAPGIKGEEIYCATSLESMVDFSTSNFRTRNVQAISTEVLEKGATMSMHKHTTMPGLKKLAGDKVVVCHKQNYPYAVFYCHVIKPTAAYVLSLKGDDGVKIKAVAICHLDTSEWNPKHLAFQILKVKPGTIPICHFLPTDHSVWLEKPSFISKSSTCKDINGPSAATCKKIEE
;
A
#
# COMPACT_ATOMS: atom_id res chain seq x y z
N MET A 1 -4.52 -6.20 21.66
CA MET A 1 -5.30 -6.49 20.45
C MET A 1 -4.58 -7.62 19.71
N SER A 2 -5.32 -8.61 19.22
CA SER A 2 -4.74 -9.77 18.55
C SER A 2 -5.05 -9.67 17.06
N PHE A 3 -4.03 -9.77 16.20
CA PHE A 3 -4.15 -9.66 14.76
C PHE A 3 -3.67 -10.96 14.12
N GLN A 4 -4.32 -11.36 13.03
CA GLN A 4 -3.87 -12.46 12.17
C GLN A 4 -3.67 -11.92 10.76
N PHE A 5 -2.55 -12.26 10.15
CA PHE A 5 -2.30 -11.95 8.75
C PHE A 5 -2.71 -13.14 7.89
N PRO A 6 -3.41 -12.94 6.77
CA PRO A 6 -3.70 -14.02 5.86
C PRO A 6 -2.41 -14.59 5.27
N ARG A 7 -2.37 -15.90 5.03
CA ARG A 7 -1.27 -16.51 4.28
C ARG A 7 -1.25 -15.92 2.87
N ASN A 8 -0.10 -15.40 2.49
CA ASN A 8 0.13 -15.04 1.10
C ASN A 8 0.34 -16.33 0.29
N SER A 9 -0.60 -16.67 -0.57
CA SER A 9 -0.53 -17.84 -1.45
C SER A 9 -0.05 -17.49 -2.87
N ASN A 10 -0.02 -16.20 -3.22
CA ASN A 10 0.32 -15.74 -4.56
C ASN A 10 1.78 -15.29 -4.64
N THR A 11 2.65 -16.17 -5.19
CA THR A 11 4.07 -15.90 -5.44
C THR A 11 4.34 -15.29 -6.81
N ALA A 12 3.31 -14.93 -7.58
CA ALA A 12 3.45 -14.35 -8.92
C ALA A 12 4.37 -13.11 -8.91
N THR A 13 5.26 -13.04 -9.88
CA THR A 13 6.22 -11.96 -10.07
C THR A 13 5.79 -11.04 -11.21
N PHE A 14 6.35 -9.84 -11.27
CA PHE A 14 6.17 -8.96 -12.41
C PHE A 14 6.73 -9.56 -13.69
N LEU A 15 6.01 -9.34 -14.78
CA LEU A 15 6.53 -9.57 -16.13
C LEU A 15 7.30 -8.32 -16.58
N PRO A 16 8.26 -8.47 -17.53
CA PRO A 16 8.79 -7.32 -18.26
C PRO A 16 7.66 -6.49 -18.88
N PRO A 17 7.77 -5.15 -18.92
CA PRO A 17 6.67 -4.27 -19.31
C PRO A 17 6.13 -4.56 -20.71
N GLU A 18 7.00 -4.86 -21.68
CA GLU A 18 6.59 -5.18 -23.05
C GLU A 18 5.74 -6.47 -23.10
N ARG A 19 6.11 -7.46 -22.27
CA ARG A 19 5.34 -8.70 -22.16
C ARG A 19 4.01 -8.48 -21.46
N ALA A 20 3.98 -7.72 -20.38
CA ALA A 20 2.74 -7.40 -19.68
C ALA A 20 1.76 -6.64 -20.60
N GLN A 21 2.26 -5.68 -21.38
CA GLN A 21 1.46 -4.92 -22.35
C GLN A 21 0.92 -5.77 -23.52
N SER A 22 1.60 -6.86 -23.86
CA SER A 22 1.13 -7.76 -24.94
C SER A 22 -0.01 -8.69 -24.50
N ILE A 23 -0.29 -8.80 -23.20
CA ILE A 23 -1.35 -9.63 -22.64
C ILE A 23 -2.58 -8.75 -22.42
N PRO A 24 -3.75 -9.09 -22.98
CA PRO A 24 -4.97 -8.35 -22.70
C PRO A 24 -5.31 -8.35 -21.21
N PHE A 25 -5.78 -7.20 -20.71
CA PHE A 25 -6.24 -7.07 -19.33
C PHE A 25 -7.58 -6.32 -19.34
N SER A 26 -8.64 -7.02 -19.75
CA SER A 26 -10.00 -6.48 -19.80
C SER A 26 -11.05 -7.58 -19.83
N SER A 27 -12.22 -7.31 -19.25
CA SER A 27 -13.35 -8.26 -19.15
C SER A 27 -13.90 -8.69 -20.51
N ASN A 28 -13.82 -7.83 -21.53
CA ASN A 28 -14.20 -8.15 -22.91
C ASN A 28 -13.22 -9.06 -23.64
N LYS A 29 -12.05 -9.35 -23.05
CA LYS A 29 -10.97 -10.17 -23.57
C LYS A 29 -10.74 -11.48 -22.80
N LEU A 30 -11.67 -11.84 -21.90
CA LEU A 30 -11.53 -13.05 -21.08
C LEU A 30 -11.21 -14.33 -21.87
N PRO A 31 -11.83 -14.61 -23.04
CA PRO A 31 -11.47 -15.79 -23.81
C PRO A 31 -10.00 -15.82 -24.28
N GLU A 32 -9.47 -14.66 -24.70
CA GLU A 32 -8.07 -14.52 -25.10
C GLU A 32 -7.13 -14.72 -23.91
N ILE A 33 -7.49 -14.15 -22.75
CA ILE A 33 -6.73 -14.27 -21.50
C ILE A 33 -6.69 -15.73 -21.03
N PHE A 34 -7.83 -16.40 -21.02
CA PHE A 34 -7.91 -17.81 -20.62
C PHE A 34 -7.09 -18.70 -21.54
N ASN A 35 -7.13 -18.45 -22.85
CA ASN A 35 -6.30 -19.17 -23.81
C ASN A 35 -4.81 -18.91 -23.58
N HIS A 36 -4.42 -17.65 -23.36
CA HIS A 36 -3.02 -17.26 -23.12
C HIS A 36 -2.42 -17.99 -21.89
N PHE A 37 -3.19 -18.10 -20.81
CA PHE A 37 -2.75 -18.79 -19.58
C PHE A 37 -3.14 -20.27 -19.51
N SER A 38 -3.73 -20.84 -20.57
CA SER A 38 -4.21 -22.22 -20.61
C SER A 38 -5.19 -22.55 -19.47
N VAL A 39 -6.05 -21.56 -19.11
CA VAL A 39 -7.03 -21.66 -18.03
C VAL A 39 -8.37 -22.14 -18.58
N LYS A 40 -8.97 -23.16 -17.96
CA LYS A 40 -10.31 -23.63 -18.33
C LYS A 40 -11.36 -22.61 -17.88
N PRO A 41 -12.30 -22.17 -18.75
CA PRO A 41 -13.29 -21.14 -18.43
C PRO A 41 -14.20 -21.42 -17.22
N THR A 42 -14.35 -22.68 -16.84
CA THR A 42 -15.17 -23.10 -15.70
C THR A 42 -14.37 -23.33 -14.42
N SER A 43 -13.06 -23.13 -14.45
CA SER A 43 -12.16 -23.39 -13.31
C SER A 43 -12.26 -22.29 -12.24
N VAL A 44 -11.68 -22.57 -11.08
CA VAL A 44 -11.54 -21.58 -10.00
C VAL A 44 -10.61 -20.45 -10.43
N GLU A 45 -9.54 -20.78 -11.16
CA GLU A 45 -8.58 -19.81 -11.69
C GLU A 45 -9.25 -18.82 -12.64
N ALA A 46 -10.14 -19.30 -13.53
CA ALA A 46 -10.89 -18.44 -14.44
C ALA A 46 -11.80 -17.45 -13.68
N LYS A 47 -12.45 -17.93 -12.62
CA LYS A 47 -13.27 -17.05 -11.76
C LYS A 47 -12.42 -15.99 -11.06
N THR A 48 -11.26 -16.37 -10.56
CA THR A 48 -10.33 -15.45 -9.90
C THR A 48 -9.80 -14.38 -10.87
N ILE A 49 -9.39 -14.78 -12.08
CA ILE A 49 -8.96 -13.86 -13.12
C ILE A 49 -10.08 -12.87 -13.48
N LYS A 50 -11.28 -13.39 -13.71
CA LYS A 50 -12.46 -12.58 -14.02
C LYS A 50 -12.74 -11.58 -12.91
N GLN A 51 -12.78 -12.02 -11.66
CA GLN A 51 -13.03 -11.16 -10.50
C GLN A 51 -11.98 -10.05 -10.39
N THR A 52 -10.70 -10.36 -10.52
CA THR A 52 -9.61 -9.37 -10.49
C THR A 52 -9.80 -8.30 -11.56
N ILE A 53 -10.14 -8.69 -12.79
CA ILE A 53 -10.35 -7.74 -13.87
C ILE A 53 -11.61 -6.88 -13.60
N GLU A 54 -12.71 -7.49 -13.16
CA GLU A 54 -13.94 -6.76 -12.83
C GLU A 54 -13.72 -5.75 -11.70
N GLU A 55 -12.95 -6.09 -10.68
CA GLU A 55 -12.55 -5.17 -9.61
C GLU A 55 -11.70 -4.01 -10.16
N CYS A 56 -10.80 -4.28 -11.12
CA CYS A 56 -9.98 -3.27 -11.77
C CYS A 56 -10.76 -2.35 -12.72
N GLU A 57 -11.84 -2.83 -13.31
CA GLU A 57 -12.71 -2.06 -14.21
C GLU A 57 -13.86 -1.35 -13.46
N ALA A 58 -14.08 -1.71 -12.19
CA ALA A 58 -15.12 -1.09 -11.39
C ALA A 58 -14.80 0.40 -11.13
N PRO A 59 -15.81 1.27 -11.21
CA PRO A 59 -15.60 2.67 -10.86
C PRO A 59 -15.26 2.79 -9.37
N GLY A 60 -14.27 3.62 -9.05
CA GLY A 60 -13.96 3.99 -7.67
C GLY A 60 -15.12 4.74 -7.00
N ILE A 61 -15.00 4.89 -5.69
CA ILE A 61 -15.91 5.78 -4.96
C ILE A 61 -15.54 7.23 -5.23
N LYS A 62 -16.44 8.15 -4.90
CA LYS A 62 -16.20 9.58 -5.11
C LYS A 62 -14.89 10.04 -4.44
N GLY A 63 -14.01 10.65 -5.21
CA GLY A 63 -12.71 11.14 -4.74
C GLY A 63 -11.60 10.09 -4.67
N GLU A 64 -11.86 8.87 -5.12
CA GLU A 64 -10.87 7.82 -5.27
C GLU A 64 -10.31 7.79 -6.70
N GLU A 65 -8.99 7.73 -6.81
CA GLU A 65 -8.30 7.45 -8.06
C GLU A 65 -7.80 6.00 -8.02
N ILE A 66 -8.16 5.21 -9.02
CA ILE A 66 -7.81 3.78 -9.11
C ILE A 66 -6.97 3.52 -10.36
N TYR A 67 -6.02 2.62 -10.23
CA TYR A 67 -5.24 2.09 -11.34
C TYR A 67 -4.80 0.65 -11.06
N CYS A 68 -5.06 -0.27 -11.98
CA CYS A 68 -4.50 -1.60 -11.88
C CYS A 68 -3.18 -1.70 -12.64
N ALA A 69 -2.11 -1.75 -11.87
CA ALA A 69 -0.76 -1.86 -12.41
C ALA A 69 -0.45 -3.31 -12.80
N THR A 70 -0.18 -3.53 -14.08
CA THR A 70 0.19 -4.84 -14.64
C THR A 70 1.70 -5.01 -14.80
N SER A 71 2.50 -3.98 -14.49
CA SER A 71 3.96 -4.01 -14.46
C SER A 71 4.48 -3.13 -13.31
N LEU A 72 5.74 -3.31 -12.92
CA LEU A 72 6.39 -2.47 -11.92
C LEU A 72 6.46 -1.01 -12.40
N GLU A 73 6.79 -0.81 -13.66
CA GLU A 73 6.91 0.51 -14.28
C GLU A 73 5.58 1.26 -14.21
N SER A 74 4.47 0.61 -14.58
CA SER A 74 3.15 1.24 -14.52
C SER A 74 2.72 1.58 -13.09
N MET A 75 3.12 0.77 -12.09
CA MET A 75 2.88 1.08 -10.68
C MET A 75 3.71 2.29 -10.20
N VAL A 76 4.98 2.38 -10.64
CA VAL A 76 5.85 3.54 -10.37
C VAL A 76 5.27 4.80 -11.01
N ASP A 77 4.87 4.72 -12.29
CA ASP A 77 4.32 5.85 -13.03
C ASP A 77 3.01 6.37 -12.40
N PHE A 78 2.10 5.49 -12.03
CA PHE A 78 0.89 5.88 -11.31
C PHE A 78 1.23 6.59 -9.99
N SER A 79 2.15 6.03 -9.21
CA SER A 79 2.54 6.58 -7.92
C SER A 79 3.21 7.96 -8.07
N THR A 80 4.19 8.08 -8.97
CA THR A 80 4.91 9.35 -9.20
C THR A 80 4.02 10.44 -9.79
N SER A 81 3.12 10.10 -10.69
CA SER A 81 2.12 11.02 -11.24
C SER A 81 1.20 11.57 -10.16
N ASN A 82 0.76 10.71 -9.25
CA ASN A 82 -0.07 11.11 -8.13
C ASN A 82 0.64 12.10 -7.20
N PHE A 83 1.91 11.88 -6.89
CA PHE A 83 2.70 12.81 -6.06
C PHE A 83 3.25 14.00 -6.86
N ARG A 84 3.21 13.97 -8.19
CA ARG A 84 3.84 14.97 -9.08
C ARG A 84 5.35 15.12 -8.83
N THR A 85 5.99 14.05 -8.39
CA THR A 85 7.43 13.99 -8.10
C THR A 85 7.93 12.57 -8.26
N ARG A 86 9.20 12.43 -8.62
CA ARG A 86 9.91 11.14 -8.60
C ARG A 86 10.56 10.83 -7.25
N ASN A 87 10.54 11.78 -6.31
CA ASN A 87 11.09 11.59 -4.96
C ASN A 87 10.11 10.81 -4.07
N VAL A 88 9.83 9.57 -4.44
CA VAL A 88 8.91 8.69 -3.75
C VAL A 88 9.65 7.48 -3.15
N GLN A 89 9.02 6.82 -2.19
CA GLN A 89 9.45 5.55 -1.64
C GLN A 89 8.26 4.62 -1.49
N ALA A 90 8.50 3.33 -1.69
CA ALA A 90 7.57 2.27 -1.38
C ALA A 90 7.95 1.61 -0.05
N ILE A 91 6.96 1.29 0.76
CA ILE A 91 7.11 0.60 2.04
C ILE A 91 6.09 -0.52 2.09
N SER A 92 6.50 -1.69 2.61
CA SER A 92 5.64 -2.84 2.87
C SER A 92 5.83 -3.34 4.30
N THR A 93 4.98 -4.24 4.73
CA THR A 93 5.17 -4.98 5.98
C THR A 93 6.37 -5.91 5.83
N GLU A 94 7.25 -5.94 6.83
CA GLU A 94 8.49 -6.72 6.84
C GLU A 94 8.52 -7.67 8.03
N VAL A 95 8.82 -8.95 7.79
CA VAL A 95 9.17 -9.92 8.82
C VAL A 95 10.67 -9.76 9.12
N LEU A 96 11.01 -9.47 10.36
CA LEU A 96 12.37 -9.08 10.73
C LEU A 96 13.32 -10.26 10.93
N GLU A 97 12.80 -11.45 11.19
CA GLU A 97 13.59 -12.67 11.32
C GLU A 97 13.77 -13.35 9.97
N LYS A 98 15.03 -13.63 9.62
CA LYS A 98 15.39 -14.29 8.36
C LYS A 98 14.83 -15.73 8.32
N GLY A 99 14.05 -16.01 7.27
CA GLY A 99 13.45 -17.33 7.08
C GLY A 99 12.12 -17.55 7.83
N ALA A 100 11.70 -16.61 8.69
CA ALA A 100 10.37 -16.66 9.26
C ALA A 100 9.33 -16.17 8.22
N THR A 101 8.16 -16.80 8.24
CA THR A 101 7.02 -16.37 7.43
C THR A 101 5.99 -15.70 8.32
N MET A 102 5.23 -14.77 7.76
CA MET A 102 4.01 -14.29 8.43
C MET A 102 3.07 -15.48 8.60
N SER A 103 2.96 -15.94 9.82
CA SER A 103 2.08 -17.05 10.17
C SER A 103 0.75 -16.52 10.72
N MET A 104 -0.27 -17.38 10.77
CA MET A 104 -1.57 -17.05 11.35
C MET A 104 -1.54 -16.95 12.88
N HIS A 105 -0.38 -16.63 13.47
CA HIS A 105 -0.23 -16.43 14.90
C HIS A 105 -0.85 -15.13 15.37
N LYS A 106 -1.19 -15.09 16.64
CA LYS A 106 -1.63 -13.86 17.29
C LYS A 106 -0.44 -12.91 17.45
N HIS A 107 -0.62 -11.68 17.03
CA HIS A 107 0.41 -10.66 17.15
C HIS A 107 -0.01 -9.60 18.17
N THR A 108 0.92 -9.16 18.98
CA THR A 108 0.75 -8.10 19.98
C THR A 108 1.50 -6.86 19.52
N THR A 109 0.88 -5.70 19.66
CA THR A 109 1.53 -4.42 19.35
C THR A 109 2.62 -4.11 20.37
N MET A 110 3.78 -3.70 19.87
CA MET A 110 4.88 -3.18 20.66
C MET A 110 4.80 -1.63 20.71
N PRO A 111 5.38 -0.97 21.70
CA PRO A 111 5.52 0.49 21.67
C PRO A 111 6.27 0.99 20.45
N GLY A 112 5.98 2.21 20.00
CA GLY A 112 6.71 2.84 18.90
C GLY A 112 5.89 3.02 17.61
N LEU A 113 4.57 3.26 17.73
CA LEU A 113 3.75 3.67 16.59
C LEU A 113 4.32 4.96 15.98
N LYS A 114 4.62 4.92 14.67
CA LYS A 114 5.12 6.07 13.92
C LYS A 114 4.19 6.36 12.75
N LYS A 115 3.65 7.58 12.69
CA LYS A 115 2.96 8.08 11.50
C LYS A 115 4.00 8.32 10.40
N LEU A 116 3.73 7.79 9.20
CA LEU A 116 4.49 8.12 8.00
C LEU A 116 4.05 9.49 7.49
N ALA A 117 4.93 10.16 6.77
CA ALA A 117 4.68 11.54 6.32
C ALA A 117 3.46 11.65 5.42
N GLY A 118 2.71 12.77 5.58
CA GLY A 118 1.62 13.17 4.71
C GLY A 118 0.26 12.56 5.06
N ASP A 119 -0.77 13.11 4.42
CA ASP A 119 -2.17 12.66 4.42
C ASP A 119 -2.59 12.11 3.04
N LYS A 120 -1.63 12.08 2.11
CA LYS A 120 -1.75 11.46 0.79
C LYS A 120 -0.78 10.30 0.69
N VAL A 121 -1.33 9.13 0.39
CA VAL A 121 -0.59 7.91 0.12
C VAL A 121 -1.19 7.23 -1.11
N VAL A 122 -0.37 6.48 -1.85
CA VAL A 122 -0.84 5.53 -2.86
C VAL A 122 -0.71 4.14 -2.25
N VAL A 123 -1.80 3.41 -2.16
CA VAL A 123 -1.81 2.04 -1.63
C VAL A 123 -1.98 1.07 -2.78
N CYS A 124 -1.13 0.07 -2.87
CA CYS A 124 -1.15 -0.94 -3.92
C CYS A 124 -1.35 -2.33 -3.31
N HIS A 125 -2.47 -2.94 -3.62
CA HIS A 125 -2.88 -4.27 -3.15
C HIS A 125 -2.63 -5.31 -4.23
N LYS A 126 -1.77 -6.28 -3.93
CA LYS A 126 -1.52 -7.40 -4.85
C LYS A 126 -2.78 -8.19 -5.09
N GLN A 127 -3.06 -8.46 -6.35
CA GLN A 127 -4.23 -9.18 -6.79
C GLN A 127 -3.91 -10.65 -7.09
N ASN A 128 -4.94 -11.50 -7.05
CA ASN A 128 -4.83 -12.89 -7.45
C ASN A 128 -4.92 -13.00 -8.99
N TYR A 129 -3.77 -13.03 -9.64
CA TYR A 129 -3.66 -13.08 -11.10
C TYR A 129 -2.44 -13.93 -11.49
N PRO A 130 -2.36 -14.48 -12.71
CA PRO A 130 -1.25 -15.35 -13.14
C PRO A 130 0.14 -14.72 -13.10
N TYR A 131 0.24 -13.38 -13.15
CA TYR A 131 1.46 -12.62 -12.90
C TYR A 131 1.14 -11.47 -11.93
N ALA A 132 2.16 -10.73 -11.46
CA ALA A 132 1.94 -9.68 -10.48
C ALA A 132 1.13 -8.53 -11.06
N VAL A 133 -0.09 -8.37 -10.56
CA VAL A 133 -1.00 -7.26 -10.81
C VAL A 133 -1.32 -6.62 -9.48
N PHE A 134 -1.36 -5.29 -9.44
CA PHE A 134 -1.66 -4.54 -8.23
C PHE A 134 -2.81 -3.56 -8.46
N TYR A 135 -3.84 -3.68 -7.63
CA TYR A 135 -4.86 -2.65 -7.50
C TYR A 135 -4.30 -1.51 -6.68
N CYS A 136 -3.93 -0.43 -7.34
CA CYS A 136 -3.41 0.78 -6.71
C CYS A 136 -4.49 1.83 -6.61
N HIS A 137 -4.61 2.47 -5.45
CA HIS A 137 -5.59 3.52 -5.27
C HIS A 137 -5.10 4.66 -4.38
N VAL A 138 -5.72 5.81 -4.57
CA VAL A 138 -5.53 7.01 -3.77
C VAL A 138 -6.90 7.52 -3.34
N ILE A 139 -7.12 7.61 -2.05
CA ILE A 139 -8.28 8.27 -1.47
C ILE A 139 -7.81 9.20 -0.35
N LYS A 140 -8.33 10.41 -0.30
CA LYS A 140 -7.96 11.40 0.72
C LYS A 140 -9.14 11.69 1.63
N PRO A 141 -8.88 11.91 2.92
CA PRO A 141 -7.60 11.80 3.61
C PRO A 141 -7.28 10.36 4.03
N THR A 142 -6.05 9.90 3.75
CA THR A 142 -5.56 8.59 4.19
C THR A 142 -4.22 8.74 4.87
N ALA A 143 -4.04 8.12 6.03
CA ALA A 143 -2.81 8.12 6.79
C ALA A 143 -2.18 6.72 6.81
N ALA A 144 -0.84 6.68 6.74
CA ALA A 144 -0.06 5.46 6.88
C ALA A 144 0.75 5.49 8.18
N TYR A 145 0.85 4.33 8.81
CA TYR A 145 1.59 4.14 10.05
C TYR A 145 2.51 2.93 9.95
N VAL A 146 3.61 2.98 10.68
CA VAL A 146 4.48 1.84 10.95
C VAL A 146 4.44 1.54 12.44
N LEU A 147 4.33 0.27 12.77
CA LEU A 147 4.39 -0.20 14.15
C LEU A 147 5.08 -1.56 14.22
N SER A 148 5.66 -1.86 15.38
CA SER A 148 6.27 -3.16 15.63
C SER A 148 5.23 -4.09 16.24
N LEU A 149 5.18 -5.31 15.71
CA LEU A 149 4.37 -6.40 16.24
C LEU A 149 5.30 -7.54 16.68
N LYS A 150 4.86 -8.29 17.68
CA LYS A 150 5.49 -9.53 18.12
C LYS A 150 4.46 -10.65 18.12
N GLY A 151 4.77 -11.74 17.42
CA GLY A 151 3.99 -12.96 17.43
C GLY A 151 4.14 -13.73 18.75
N ASP A 152 3.19 -14.59 19.06
CA ASP A 152 3.28 -15.53 20.19
C ASP A 152 4.38 -16.57 19.99
N ASP A 153 4.82 -16.79 18.75
CA ASP A 153 6.00 -17.54 18.35
C ASP A 153 7.33 -16.77 18.52
N GLY A 154 7.27 -15.50 18.94
CA GLY A 154 8.42 -14.62 19.12
C GLY A 154 8.82 -13.81 17.89
N VAL A 155 8.28 -14.11 16.70
CA VAL A 155 8.61 -13.45 15.44
C VAL A 155 8.24 -11.95 15.52
N LYS A 156 9.17 -11.10 15.12
CA LYS A 156 8.97 -9.65 15.06
C LYS A 156 8.64 -9.20 13.64
N ILE A 157 7.67 -8.32 13.55
CA ILE A 157 7.17 -7.76 12.31
C ILE A 157 7.17 -6.24 12.41
N LYS A 158 7.69 -5.59 11.40
CA LYS A 158 7.48 -4.15 11.16
C LYS A 158 6.28 -4.01 10.24
N ALA A 159 5.12 -3.79 10.85
CA ALA A 159 3.84 -3.76 10.14
C ALA A 159 3.53 -2.36 9.62
N VAL A 160 2.97 -2.31 8.43
CA VAL A 160 2.38 -1.10 7.84
C VAL A 160 0.87 -1.16 8.04
N ALA A 161 0.30 -0.08 8.57
CA ALA A 161 -1.15 0.10 8.70
C ALA A 161 -1.60 1.32 7.90
N ILE A 162 -2.70 1.17 7.19
CA ILE A 162 -3.36 2.23 6.43
C ILE A 162 -4.65 2.58 7.14
N CYS A 163 -4.91 3.87 7.35
CA CYS A 163 -6.13 4.38 7.96
C CYS A 163 -6.81 5.34 6.99
N HIS A 164 -7.99 4.96 6.49
CA HIS A 164 -8.88 5.83 5.75
C HIS A 164 -9.63 6.70 6.75
N LEU A 165 -9.35 7.99 6.76
CA LEU A 165 -9.83 8.92 7.79
C LEU A 165 -11.26 9.40 7.54
N ASP A 166 -11.68 9.40 6.27
CA ASP A 166 -13.06 9.65 5.87
C ASP A 166 -13.59 8.44 5.08
N THR A 167 -14.66 7.85 5.57
CA THR A 167 -15.32 6.68 5.01
C THR A 167 -16.78 6.96 4.64
N SER A 168 -17.18 8.22 4.56
CA SER A 168 -18.57 8.65 4.34
C SER A 168 -19.15 8.14 3.01
N GLU A 169 -18.32 8.10 1.96
CA GLU A 169 -18.71 7.65 0.63
C GLU A 169 -18.61 6.12 0.43
N TRP A 170 -18.20 5.39 1.48
CA TRP A 170 -18.04 3.94 1.37
C TRP A 170 -19.40 3.22 1.38
N ASN A 171 -19.46 2.09 0.67
CA ASN A 171 -20.64 1.24 0.67
C ASN A 171 -20.99 0.82 2.11
N PRO A 172 -22.20 1.11 2.61
CA PRO A 172 -22.61 0.73 3.98
C PRO A 172 -22.57 -0.78 4.24
N LYS A 173 -22.57 -1.61 3.19
CA LYS A 173 -22.41 -3.07 3.28
C LYS A 173 -20.95 -3.52 3.32
N HIS A 174 -19.99 -2.60 3.34
CA HIS A 174 -18.58 -2.95 3.42
C HIS A 174 -18.30 -3.75 4.69
N LEU A 175 -17.51 -4.82 4.55
CA LEU A 175 -17.24 -5.80 5.62
C LEU A 175 -16.71 -5.15 6.90
N ALA A 176 -15.87 -4.12 6.78
CA ALA A 176 -15.32 -3.40 7.92
C ALA A 176 -16.43 -2.83 8.83
N PHE A 177 -17.49 -2.26 8.25
CA PHE A 177 -18.60 -1.70 9.03
C PHE A 177 -19.42 -2.78 9.74
N GLN A 178 -19.55 -3.94 9.11
CA GLN A 178 -20.26 -5.09 9.71
C GLN A 178 -19.46 -5.64 10.90
N ILE A 179 -18.14 -5.82 10.75
CA ILE A 179 -17.26 -6.34 11.81
C ILE A 179 -17.17 -5.37 12.97
N LEU A 180 -16.95 -4.08 12.69
CA LEU A 180 -16.78 -3.04 13.71
C LEU A 180 -18.10 -2.54 14.27
N LYS A 181 -19.24 -2.91 13.66
CA LYS A 181 -20.61 -2.46 14.03
C LYS A 181 -20.74 -0.94 14.04
N VAL A 182 -20.18 -0.29 13.03
CA VAL A 182 -20.20 1.17 12.85
C VAL A 182 -20.81 1.54 11.50
N LYS A 183 -21.11 2.82 11.31
CA LYS A 183 -21.63 3.37 10.04
C LYS A 183 -20.53 4.10 9.27
N PRO A 184 -20.65 4.21 7.91
CA PRO A 184 -19.78 5.07 7.12
C PRO A 184 -19.65 6.48 7.71
N GLY A 185 -18.45 7.07 7.64
CA GLY A 185 -18.17 8.43 8.09
C GLY A 185 -18.11 8.64 9.61
N THR A 186 -18.31 7.59 10.43
CA THR A 186 -18.34 7.77 11.91
C THR A 186 -16.97 7.63 12.56
N ILE A 187 -16.11 6.77 12.03
CA ILE A 187 -14.75 6.54 12.51
C ILE A 187 -13.81 6.24 11.34
N PRO A 188 -12.50 6.49 11.48
CA PRO A 188 -11.51 5.98 10.53
C PRO A 188 -11.52 4.46 10.47
N ILE A 189 -11.33 3.90 9.28
CA ILE A 189 -11.14 2.47 9.08
C ILE A 189 -9.68 2.19 8.79
N CYS A 190 -9.06 1.39 9.66
CA CYS A 190 -7.66 1.01 9.53
C CYS A 190 -7.51 -0.47 9.24
N HIS A 191 -6.54 -0.81 8.40
CA HIS A 191 -6.14 -2.20 8.14
C HIS A 191 -4.63 -2.32 7.99
N PHE A 192 -4.09 -3.50 8.28
CA PHE A 192 -2.70 -3.82 8.01
C PHE A 192 -2.49 -4.20 6.55
N LEU A 193 -1.32 -3.83 6.01
CA LEU A 193 -0.89 -4.32 4.72
C LEU A 193 -0.14 -5.65 4.88
N PRO A 194 -0.47 -6.68 4.09
CA PRO A 194 0.35 -7.88 3.94
C PRO A 194 1.75 -7.56 3.39
N THR A 195 2.67 -8.52 3.47
CA THR A 195 4.08 -8.34 3.06
C THR A 195 4.27 -8.07 1.57
N ASP A 196 3.33 -8.50 0.74
CA ASP A 196 3.34 -8.34 -0.72
C ASP A 196 2.50 -7.16 -1.22
N HIS A 197 1.91 -6.39 -0.31
CA HIS A 197 1.27 -5.12 -0.60
C HIS A 197 2.22 -3.96 -0.32
N SER A 198 1.99 -2.81 -0.91
CA SER A 198 2.86 -1.65 -0.70
C SER A 198 2.07 -0.36 -0.51
N VAL A 199 2.65 0.55 0.25
CA VAL A 199 2.25 1.95 0.33
C VAL A 199 3.37 2.82 -0.23
N TRP A 200 3.00 3.75 -1.10
CA TRP A 200 3.90 4.73 -1.69
C TRP A 200 3.70 6.07 -1.02
N LEU A 201 4.79 6.75 -0.75
CA LEU A 201 4.87 8.01 -0.03
C LEU A 201 5.85 8.93 -0.75
N GLU A 202 5.61 10.22 -0.69
CA GLU A 202 6.65 11.18 -1.00
C GLU A 202 7.73 11.11 0.09
N LYS A 203 9.01 11.03 -0.33
CA LYS A 203 10.11 11.13 0.63
C LYS A 203 10.12 12.52 1.23
N PRO A 204 10.38 12.65 2.54
CA PRO A 204 10.62 13.96 3.13
C PRO A 204 11.71 14.67 2.31
N SER A 205 11.41 15.83 1.78
CA SER A 205 12.46 16.70 1.24
C SER A 205 13.35 17.07 2.41
N PHE A 206 14.62 16.66 2.36
CA PHE A 206 15.65 17.27 3.19
C PHE A 206 15.76 18.71 2.72
N ILE A 207 14.96 19.61 3.28
CA ILE A 207 15.33 21.01 3.29
C ILE A 207 16.59 21.02 4.14
N SER A 208 17.74 21.06 3.49
CA SER A 208 18.96 21.53 4.12
C SER A 208 18.57 22.86 4.76
N LYS A 209 18.38 22.87 6.07
CA LYS A 209 18.35 24.13 6.81
C LYS A 209 19.74 24.71 6.59
N SER A 210 19.91 25.46 5.51
CA SER A 210 21.00 26.39 5.34
C SER A 210 20.91 27.29 6.58
N SER A 211 21.78 27.01 7.54
CA SER A 211 22.05 27.94 8.61
C SER A 211 22.63 29.18 7.92
N THR A 212 21.77 30.14 7.63
CA THR A 212 22.22 31.50 7.30
C THR A 212 22.87 32.05 8.58
N CYS A 213 24.16 31.81 8.72
CA CYS A 213 24.96 32.61 9.60
C CYS A 213 24.97 34.04 9.02
N LYS A 214 24.22 34.95 9.62
CA LYS A 214 24.40 36.38 9.35
C LYS A 214 25.72 36.78 9.97
N ASP A 215 26.68 37.09 9.13
CA ASP A 215 27.87 37.82 9.55
C ASP A 215 27.44 39.17 10.11
N ILE A 216 27.47 39.27 11.42
CA ILE A 216 27.44 40.57 12.11
C ILE A 216 28.89 40.91 12.34
N ASN A 217 29.41 41.93 11.67
CA ASN A 217 30.78 42.46 11.82
C ASN A 217 31.15 42.67 13.28
N GLY A 218 32.14 41.92 13.76
CA GLY A 218 32.77 42.10 15.06
C GLY A 218 33.66 40.91 15.43
N PRO A 219 34.87 41.10 15.97
CA PRO A 219 35.84 40.04 16.23
C PRO A 219 35.52 39.35 17.57
N SER A 220 34.69 38.33 17.59
CA SER A 220 34.69 37.27 18.59
C SER A 220 33.67 36.16 18.30
N ALA A 221 34.17 34.95 18.28
CA ALA A 221 33.54 33.64 18.45
C ALA A 221 32.08 33.47 17.98
N ALA A 222 31.90 32.84 16.84
CA ALA A 222 30.58 32.33 16.38
C ALA A 222 30.06 31.26 17.30
N THR A 223 28.97 31.55 18.00
CA THR A 223 28.18 30.56 18.75
C THR A 223 26.95 30.23 17.92
N CYS A 224 26.95 29.06 17.29
CA CYS A 224 25.74 28.50 16.69
C CYS A 224 24.87 27.88 17.79
N LYS A 225 23.72 28.47 18.09
CA LYS A 225 22.72 27.86 18.97
C LYS A 225 21.90 26.85 18.16
N LYS A 226 21.94 25.58 18.58
CA LYS A 226 20.99 24.54 18.22
C LYS A 226 19.66 24.89 18.88
N ILE A 227 18.62 25.08 18.06
CA ILE A 227 17.23 25.11 18.57
C ILE A 227 16.69 23.71 18.39
N GLU A 228 16.52 23.00 19.50
CA GLU A 228 15.75 21.76 19.58
C GLU A 228 14.31 22.17 19.88
N GLU A 229 13.39 21.78 18.97
CA GLU A 229 11.98 21.57 19.26
C GLU A 229 11.56 20.26 18.60
#